data_d8efba36e06682f2af958f09ee8e0323
#
_entry.id   d8efba36e06682f2af958f09ee8e0323
#
_cell.length_a   1.000
_cell.length_b   1.000
_cell.length_c   1.000
_cell.angle_alpha   90.00
_cell.angle_beta   90.00
_cell.angle_gamma   90.00
#
_symmetry.space_group_name_H-M   'P 1'
#
loop_
_entity.id
_entity.type
_entity.pdbx_description
1 polymer ?
#
loop_
_entity_poly.entity_id
_entity_poly.type
_entity_poly.pdbx_seq_one_letter_code
_entity_poly.pdbx_strand_id
1 'polypeptide(L)'
;MKKLLILPLLFLVLTAQADEAKRLYEISGQYYDNQKYDSAVIVGEKALPLLRQKGMKDEEAEELSILSVCCMRQSEYDKALQYAKACNKLDHESGDAERISSSLNTIGSIYVAAKQPQEALKYLQQALQYAEKTGIKARIALTCGSLSEAEFAQEHYDEAISYIDRAIQLEREEGREAKLHVRLSQKATILAGMGQKQEAVAIFDSIIPYFRTTGNHQSLAISLNKAGQALIEMGNTNEAKQRQAAEYFREAARLCREMDNPYNEMQARHGLYQALWTLNPDSARIELEAFNLLKDSLYNQASAETLAKYNAEFGVDELQEQNTSMRRWYTYIIIIGVVLLLVAIVIVVRQAKLTRLQRKRLNEVTMTLDELRQQYEHTNTTDDSEQQQDTLTEQDKDFLTKTMSAITDQLEDNHVNVDELASTLAMSTSQFRRRLTAITGETPQAYITNIRMQKARYLLDTQAELSIFEVALRCGYDDQSSFTRAFKRFFGITPSDYLAKKQ
;
A
#
# COMPACT_ATOMS: atom_id res chain seq x y z
N MET A 1 -15.98 -1.98 49.07
CA MET A 1 -15.10 -0.80 49.14
C MET A 1 -13.99 -0.74 48.07
N LYS A 2 -13.57 -1.85 47.41
CA LYS A 2 -12.52 -1.79 46.36
C LYS A 2 -12.95 -1.17 45.02
N LYS A 3 -14.23 -1.12 44.69
CA LYS A 3 -14.72 -0.51 43.42
C LYS A 3 -14.81 1.03 43.44
N LEU A 4 -14.79 1.66 44.63
CA LEU A 4 -14.93 3.12 44.76
C LEU A 4 -13.59 3.87 44.59
N LEU A 5 -12.46 3.16 44.70
CA LEU A 5 -11.12 3.75 44.53
C LEU A 5 -10.59 3.71 43.10
N ILE A 6 -11.17 2.92 42.20
CA ILE A 6 -10.76 2.77 40.80
C ILE A 6 -11.20 3.97 39.96
N LEU A 7 -12.37 4.58 40.26
CA LEU A 7 -12.89 5.71 39.49
C LEU A 7 -12.02 6.97 39.58
N PRO A 8 -11.57 7.44 40.78
CA PRO A 8 -10.69 8.60 40.88
C PRO A 8 -9.29 8.34 40.33
N LEU A 9 -8.78 7.08 40.42
CA LEU A 9 -7.48 6.73 39.81
C LEU A 9 -7.56 6.75 38.27
N LEU A 10 -8.66 6.24 37.69
CA LEU A 10 -8.92 6.29 36.25
C LEU A 10 -9.05 7.74 35.76
N PHE A 11 -9.69 8.60 36.57
CA PHE A 11 -9.85 10.03 36.26
C PHE A 11 -8.51 10.76 36.32
N LEU A 12 -7.65 10.45 37.28
CA LEU A 12 -6.29 11.03 37.40
C LEU A 12 -5.36 10.61 36.26
N VAL A 13 -5.45 9.35 35.82
CA VAL A 13 -4.69 8.86 34.66
C VAL A 13 -5.18 9.48 33.36
N LEU A 14 -6.50 9.69 33.24
CA LEU A 14 -7.11 10.34 32.07
C LEU A 14 -6.73 11.83 31.97
N THR A 15 -6.68 12.58 33.08
CA THR A 15 -6.23 13.97 33.08
C THR A 15 -4.73 14.09 32.77
N ALA A 16 -3.89 13.27 33.38
CA ALA A 16 -2.45 13.28 33.14
C ALA A 16 -2.08 12.98 31.66
N GLN A 17 -2.82 12.09 31.01
CA GLN A 17 -2.63 11.82 29.58
C GLN A 17 -3.16 12.95 28.67
N ALA A 18 -4.21 13.67 29.07
CA ALA A 18 -4.69 14.81 28.31
C ALA A 18 -3.68 15.97 28.38
N ASP A 19 -3.09 16.19 29.54
CA ASP A 19 -2.03 17.17 29.74
C ASP A 19 -0.77 16.82 28.92
N GLU A 20 -0.46 15.53 28.81
CA GLU A 20 0.66 15.06 27.98
C GLU A 20 0.41 15.25 26.47
N ALA A 21 -0.81 14.92 25.99
CA ALA A 21 -1.19 15.12 24.59
C ALA A 21 -1.06 16.61 24.20
N LYS A 22 -1.62 17.50 25.02
CA LYS A 22 -1.56 18.93 24.79
C LYS A 22 -0.13 19.48 24.86
N ARG A 23 0.66 19.02 25.82
CA ARG A 23 2.06 19.40 25.95
C ARG A 23 2.90 19.04 24.73
N LEU A 24 2.73 17.81 24.21
CA LEU A 24 3.45 17.36 23.00
C LEU A 24 3.03 18.17 21.77
N TYR A 25 1.74 18.44 21.60
CA TYR A 25 1.22 19.31 20.55
C TYR A 25 1.84 20.73 20.63
N GLU A 26 1.86 21.35 21.81
CA GLU A 26 2.48 22.68 22.00
C GLU A 26 3.99 22.66 21.68
N ILE A 27 4.71 21.60 22.05
CA ILE A 27 6.14 21.44 21.74
C ILE A 27 6.34 21.24 20.22
N SER A 28 5.48 20.46 19.54
CA SER A 28 5.52 20.31 18.09
C SER A 28 5.35 21.64 17.39
N GLY A 29 4.36 22.44 17.79
CA GLY A 29 4.15 23.80 17.30
C GLY A 29 5.36 24.71 17.50
N GLN A 30 5.99 24.67 18.69
CA GLN A 30 7.21 25.45 18.95
C GLN A 30 8.37 25.02 18.04
N TYR A 31 8.55 23.74 17.78
CA TYR A 31 9.57 23.29 16.83
C TYR A 31 9.25 23.73 15.40
N TYR A 32 8.00 23.68 14.99
CA TYR A 32 7.55 24.18 13.69
C TYR A 32 7.83 25.68 13.52
N ASP A 33 7.46 26.50 14.51
CA ASP A 33 7.69 27.95 14.49
C ASP A 33 9.18 28.29 14.42
N ASN A 34 10.02 27.48 15.05
CA ASN A 34 11.48 27.61 15.01
C ASN A 34 12.11 26.91 13.78
N GLN A 35 11.32 26.48 12.82
CA GLN A 35 11.73 25.78 11.57
C GLN A 35 12.55 24.50 11.80
N LYS A 36 12.41 23.87 12.97
CA LYS A 36 13.01 22.57 13.30
C LYS A 36 12.08 21.44 12.89
N TYR A 37 11.93 21.26 11.59
CA TYR A 37 10.92 20.38 11.00
C TYR A 37 11.07 18.91 11.43
N ASP A 38 12.30 18.38 11.50
CA ASP A 38 12.55 17.00 11.98
C ASP A 38 12.03 16.79 13.41
N SER A 39 12.35 17.75 14.30
CA SER A 39 11.91 17.68 15.69
C SER A 39 10.39 17.82 15.82
N ALA A 40 9.78 18.69 15.01
CA ALA A 40 8.34 18.85 14.96
C ALA A 40 7.65 17.54 14.54
N VAL A 41 8.15 16.87 13.49
CA VAL A 41 7.60 15.58 13.05
C VAL A 41 7.71 14.50 14.12
N ILE A 42 8.90 14.36 14.74
CA ILE A 42 9.13 13.35 15.80
C ILE A 42 8.18 13.54 16.99
N VAL A 43 7.95 14.78 17.40
CA VAL A 43 7.08 15.08 18.54
C VAL A 43 5.60 15.01 18.15
N GLY A 44 5.24 15.52 16.97
CA GLY A 44 3.87 15.51 16.48
C GLY A 44 3.34 14.11 16.22
N GLU A 45 4.15 13.20 15.66
CA GLU A 45 3.78 11.80 15.50
C GLU A 45 3.52 11.10 16.84
N LYS A 46 4.12 11.56 17.94
CA LYS A 46 3.82 11.06 19.30
C LYS A 46 2.57 11.71 19.89
N ALA A 47 2.30 12.99 19.58
CA ALA A 47 1.12 13.72 20.04
C ALA A 47 -0.15 13.17 19.39
N LEU A 48 -0.12 12.90 18.10
CA LEU A 48 -1.29 12.55 17.27
C LEU A 48 -2.14 11.38 17.81
N PRO A 49 -1.59 10.20 18.18
CA PRO A 49 -2.38 9.12 18.75
C PRO A 49 -3.02 9.48 20.10
N LEU A 50 -2.37 10.32 20.90
CA LEU A 50 -2.91 10.78 22.18
C LEU A 50 -4.05 11.76 22.00
N LEU A 51 -3.94 12.71 21.05
CA LEU A 51 -5.00 13.63 20.68
C LEU A 51 -6.25 12.87 20.20
N ARG A 52 -6.07 11.87 19.33
CA ARG A 52 -7.14 10.98 18.88
C ARG A 52 -7.81 10.22 20.00
N GLN A 53 -7.04 9.63 20.89
CA GLN A 53 -7.56 8.88 22.04
C GLN A 53 -8.41 9.76 22.97
N LYS A 54 -8.05 11.05 23.08
CA LYS A 54 -8.77 12.03 23.92
C LYS A 54 -9.92 12.72 23.21
N GLY A 55 -10.08 12.51 21.90
CA GLY A 55 -11.12 13.17 21.10
C GLY A 55 -10.90 14.65 20.91
N MET A 56 -9.65 15.13 20.98
CA MET A 56 -9.23 16.52 20.81
C MET A 56 -9.13 16.82 19.30
N LYS A 57 -10.28 16.91 18.62
CA LYS A 57 -10.36 16.99 17.16
C LYS A 57 -9.73 18.24 16.57
N ASP A 58 -9.83 19.37 17.26
CA ASP A 58 -9.27 20.62 16.76
C ASP A 58 -7.74 20.60 16.82
N GLU A 59 -7.18 20.18 17.93
CA GLU A 59 -5.73 20.02 18.10
C GLU A 59 -5.19 18.88 17.19
N GLU A 60 -5.99 17.82 16.96
CA GLU A 60 -5.64 16.77 15.99
C GLU A 60 -5.52 17.34 14.58
N ALA A 61 -6.46 18.17 14.14
CA ALA A 61 -6.43 18.77 12.81
C ALA A 61 -5.29 19.77 12.65
N GLU A 62 -5.00 20.57 13.69
CA GLU A 62 -3.87 21.51 13.70
C GLU A 62 -2.54 20.74 13.66
N GLU A 63 -2.38 19.69 14.46
CA GLU A 63 -1.17 18.85 14.43
C GLU A 63 -0.97 18.18 13.07
N LEU A 64 -2.03 17.65 12.46
CA LEU A 64 -1.98 17.11 11.11
C LEU A 64 -1.55 18.15 10.08
N SER A 65 -2.01 19.40 10.24
CA SER A 65 -1.56 20.52 9.39
C SER A 65 -0.07 20.82 9.58
N ILE A 66 0.41 20.88 10.82
CA ILE A 66 1.84 21.08 11.14
C ILE A 66 2.68 19.95 10.50
N LEU A 67 2.31 18.70 10.75
CA LEU A 67 3.01 17.52 10.20
C LEU A 67 3.04 17.54 8.67
N SER A 68 1.94 17.93 8.04
CA SER A 68 1.86 18.00 6.58
C SER A 68 2.84 19.01 5.99
N VAL A 69 2.94 20.19 6.60
CA VAL A 69 3.87 21.23 6.17
C VAL A 69 5.33 20.84 6.47
N CYS A 70 5.60 20.26 7.63
CA CYS A 70 6.94 19.78 7.98
C CYS A 70 7.42 18.71 6.96
N CYS A 71 6.62 17.70 6.70
CA CYS A 71 6.94 16.66 5.71
C CYS A 71 7.10 17.24 4.29
N MET A 72 6.27 18.21 3.89
CA MET A 72 6.43 18.92 2.62
C MET A 72 7.79 19.63 2.53
N ARG A 73 8.24 20.28 3.62
CA ARG A 73 9.55 20.97 3.68
C ARG A 73 10.73 20.00 3.60
N GLN A 74 10.52 18.76 4.04
CA GLN A 74 11.50 17.67 3.95
C GLN A 74 11.41 16.91 2.61
N SER A 75 10.55 17.35 1.70
CA SER A 75 10.27 16.67 0.43
C SER A 75 9.61 15.28 0.58
N GLU A 76 9.11 14.95 1.77
CA GLU A 76 8.33 13.72 2.03
C GLU A 76 6.87 13.89 1.58
N TYR A 77 6.67 14.10 0.28
CA TYR A 77 5.37 14.52 -0.27
C TYR A 77 4.22 13.55 -0.01
N ASP A 78 4.47 12.25 0.04
CA ASP A 78 3.41 11.25 0.29
C ASP A 78 2.92 11.29 1.73
N LYS A 79 3.84 11.40 2.71
CA LYS A 79 3.46 11.61 4.11
C LYS A 79 2.75 12.95 4.28
N ALA A 80 3.27 13.99 3.65
CA ALA A 80 2.65 15.31 3.66
C ALA A 80 1.20 15.25 3.16
N LEU A 81 0.94 14.56 2.03
CA LEU A 81 -0.40 14.37 1.49
C LEU A 81 -1.29 13.52 2.41
N GLN A 82 -0.77 12.49 3.06
CA GLN A 82 -1.52 11.69 4.02
C GLN A 82 -2.01 12.53 5.19
N TYR A 83 -1.12 13.33 5.79
CA TYR A 83 -1.49 14.22 6.90
C TYR A 83 -2.43 15.33 6.44
N ALA A 84 -2.17 15.99 5.30
CA ALA A 84 -3.02 17.04 4.78
C ALA A 84 -4.44 16.55 4.44
N LYS A 85 -4.57 15.36 3.84
CA LYS A 85 -5.88 14.74 3.57
C LYS A 85 -6.61 14.33 4.84
N ALA A 86 -5.90 13.85 5.86
CA ALA A 86 -6.49 13.55 7.16
C ALA A 86 -6.98 14.83 7.85
N CYS A 87 -6.20 15.92 7.82
CA CYS A 87 -6.60 17.24 8.29
C CYS A 87 -7.87 17.71 7.56
N ASN A 88 -7.86 17.70 6.22
CA ASN A 88 -9.00 18.14 5.40
C ASN A 88 -10.29 17.36 5.70
N LYS A 89 -10.18 16.07 6.01
CA LYS A 89 -11.32 15.27 6.44
C LYS A 89 -11.93 15.79 7.73
N LEU A 90 -11.12 16.09 8.74
CA LEU A 90 -11.59 16.67 10.02
C LEU A 90 -12.21 18.06 9.83
N ASP A 91 -11.57 18.88 8.96
CA ASP A 91 -12.11 20.20 8.63
C ASP A 91 -13.48 20.12 7.93
N HIS A 92 -13.67 19.15 7.05
CA HIS A 92 -14.99 18.89 6.44
C HIS A 92 -16.02 18.40 7.48
N GLU A 93 -15.60 17.60 8.46
CA GLU A 93 -16.49 17.18 9.57
C GLU A 93 -16.89 18.37 10.44
N SER A 94 -16.02 19.39 10.62
CA SER A 94 -16.34 20.61 11.36
C SER A 94 -17.28 21.54 10.59
N GLY A 95 -17.25 21.50 9.25
CA GLY A 95 -17.99 22.39 8.37
C GLY A 95 -17.44 23.81 8.29
N ASP A 96 -16.27 24.09 8.91
CA ASP A 96 -15.63 25.40 8.90
C ASP A 96 -14.98 25.69 7.54
N ALA A 97 -15.55 26.65 6.80
CA ALA A 97 -15.10 27.00 5.47
C ALA A 97 -13.67 27.55 5.42
N GLU A 98 -13.21 28.22 6.47
CA GLU A 98 -11.84 28.74 6.55
C GLU A 98 -10.84 27.59 6.70
N ARG A 99 -11.11 26.65 7.60
CA ARG A 99 -10.28 25.47 7.81
C ARG A 99 -10.24 24.59 6.56
N ILE A 100 -11.40 24.34 5.93
CA ILE A 100 -11.51 23.56 4.68
C ILE A 100 -10.67 24.23 3.59
N SER A 101 -10.78 25.55 3.42
CA SER A 101 -9.95 26.30 2.45
C SER A 101 -8.46 26.15 2.74
N SER A 102 -8.07 26.22 4.03
CA SER A 102 -6.68 26.08 4.45
C SER A 102 -6.09 24.72 4.11
N SER A 103 -6.77 23.65 4.49
CA SER A 103 -6.28 22.29 4.25
C SER A 103 -6.29 21.91 2.77
N LEU A 104 -7.28 22.34 1.99
CA LEU A 104 -7.29 22.18 0.53
C LEU A 104 -6.12 22.94 -0.13
N ASN A 105 -5.83 24.17 0.32
CA ASN A 105 -4.67 24.95 -0.16
C ASN A 105 -3.35 24.25 0.18
N THR A 106 -3.24 23.67 1.36
CA THR A 106 -2.06 22.87 1.76
C THR A 106 -1.87 21.66 0.84
N ILE A 107 -2.93 20.89 0.57
CA ILE A 107 -2.89 19.76 -0.38
C ILE A 107 -2.42 20.23 -1.76
N GLY A 108 -2.98 21.33 -2.26
CA GLY A 108 -2.58 21.90 -3.55
C GLY A 108 -1.11 22.32 -3.56
N SER A 109 -0.64 23.00 -2.50
CA SER A 109 0.77 23.41 -2.37
C SER A 109 1.73 22.21 -2.33
N ILE A 110 1.34 21.11 -1.70
CA ILE A 110 2.13 19.85 -1.71
C ILE A 110 2.22 19.31 -3.14
N TYR A 111 1.12 19.30 -3.90
CA TYR A 111 1.15 18.86 -5.29
C TYR A 111 2.01 19.76 -6.20
N VAL A 112 2.01 21.09 -5.98
CA VAL A 112 2.94 22.00 -6.69
C VAL A 112 4.39 21.64 -6.36
N ALA A 113 4.70 21.44 -5.08
CA ALA A 113 6.05 21.07 -4.63
C ALA A 113 6.48 19.69 -5.19
N ALA A 114 5.54 18.75 -5.31
CA ALA A 114 5.73 17.44 -5.91
C ALA A 114 5.78 17.47 -7.46
N LYS A 115 5.76 18.64 -8.10
CA LYS A 115 5.74 18.84 -9.55
C LYS A 115 4.54 18.18 -10.26
N GLN A 116 3.39 18.19 -9.61
CA GLN A 116 2.10 17.70 -10.12
C GLN A 116 1.06 18.85 -10.19
N PRO A 117 1.29 19.88 -11.02
CA PRO A 117 0.47 21.10 -11.03
C PRO A 117 -0.99 20.86 -11.47
N GLN A 118 -1.27 19.85 -12.31
CA GLN A 118 -2.63 19.50 -12.71
C GLN A 118 -3.48 19.04 -11.51
N GLU A 119 -2.90 18.21 -10.63
CA GLU A 119 -3.58 17.80 -9.40
C GLU A 119 -3.70 18.98 -8.43
N ALA A 120 -2.67 19.81 -8.33
CA ALA A 120 -2.70 21.01 -7.50
C ALA A 120 -3.87 21.92 -7.82
N LEU A 121 -4.11 22.22 -9.11
CA LEU A 121 -5.20 23.09 -9.55
C LEU A 121 -6.58 22.61 -9.09
N LYS A 122 -6.83 21.29 -9.11
CA LYS A 122 -8.12 20.71 -8.65
C LYS A 122 -8.42 21.07 -7.20
N TYR A 123 -7.42 20.97 -6.34
CA TYR A 123 -7.58 21.27 -4.91
C TYR A 123 -7.57 22.79 -4.65
N LEU A 124 -6.72 23.55 -5.32
CA LEU A 124 -6.62 24.99 -5.16
C LEU A 124 -7.86 25.74 -5.65
N GLN A 125 -8.50 25.29 -6.73
CA GLN A 125 -9.79 25.83 -7.18
C GLN A 125 -10.89 25.61 -6.14
N GLN A 126 -10.95 24.44 -5.52
CA GLN A 126 -11.87 24.18 -4.41
C GLN A 126 -11.54 25.07 -3.20
N ALA A 127 -10.23 25.19 -2.86
CA ALA A 127 -9.77 26.06 -1.78
C ALA A 127 -10.23 27.51 -2.00
N LEU A 128 -10.14 28.02 -3.25
CA LEU A 128 -10.60 29.36 -3.59
C LEU A 128 -12.11 29.53 -3.38
N GLN A 129 -12.92 28.56 -3.81
CA GLN A 129 -14.38 28.58 -3.57
C GLN A 129 -14.73 28.68 -2.09
N TYR A 130 -14.03 27.93 -1.23
CA TYR A 130 -14.23 28.02 0.21
C TYR A 130 -13.67 29.34 0.79
N ALA A 131 -12.51 29.82 0.33
CA ALA A 131 -11.98 31.11 0.73
C ALA A 131 -12.94 32.26 0.41
N GLU A 132 -13.54 32.28 -0.78
CA GLU A 132 -14.52 33.28 -1.19
C GLU A 132 -15.80 33.26 -0.35
N LYS A 133 -16.26 32.06 0.09
CA LYS A 133 -17.39 31.94 1.03
C LYS A 133 -17.12 32.60 2.37
N THR A 134 -15.87 32.61 2.85
CA THR A 134 -15.50 33.26 4.12
C THR A 134 -15.49 34.76 4.01
N GLY A 135 -15.23 35.32 2.81
CA GLY A 135 -15.00 36.75 2.60
C GLY A 135 -13.66 37.27 3.15
N ILE A 136 -12.81 36.39 3.71
CA ILE A 136 -11.54 36.75 4.32
C ILE A 136 -10.51 37.02 3.22
N LYS A 137 -10.22 38.30 2.94
CA LYS A 137 -9.31 38.72 1.88
C LYS A 137 -7.93 38.05 1.98
N ALA A 138 -7.42 37.95 3.19
CA ALA A 138 -6.14 37.28 3.49
C ALA A 138 -6.10 35.82 2.98
N ARG A 139 -7.19 35.08 3.16
CA ARG A 139 -7.34 33.69 2.71
C ARG A 139 -7.42 33.60 1.19
N ILE A 140 -8.22 34.49 0.58
CA ILE A 140 -8.36 34.59 -0.87
C ILE A 140 -7.00 34.92 -1.51
N ALA A 141 -6.26 35.90 -0.97
CA ALA A 141 -4.94 36.28 -1.49
C ALA A 141 -3.92 35.12 -1.37
N LEU A 142 -3.94 34.36 -0.27
CA LEU A 142 -3.08 33.19 -0.10
C LEU A 142 -3.36 32.16 -1.20
N THR A 143 -4.62 31.80 -1.39
CA THR A 143 -5.03 30.79 -2.35
C THR A 143 -4.78 31.23 -3.81
N CYS A 144 -5.02 32.51 -4.11
CA CYS A 144 -4.65 33.08 -5.41
C CYS A 144 -3.15 32.99 -5.68
N GLY A 145 -2.31 33.23 -4.66
CA GLY A 145 -0.86 33.05 -4.80
C GLY A 145 -0.47 31.60 -5.12
N SER A 146 -1.11 30.63 -4.45
CA SER A 146 -0.87 29.20 -4.72
C SER A 146 -1.39 28.76 -6.11
N LEU A 147 -2.54 29.28 -6.55
CA LEU A 147 -3.06 29.07 -7.91
C LEU A 147 -2.12 29.63 -8.97
N SER A 148 -1.60 30.84 -8.73
CA SER A 148 -0.61 31.46 -9.61
C SER A 148 0.67 30.62 -9.78
N GLU A 149 1.16 30.00 -8.69
CA GLU A 149 2.31 29.09 -8.77
C GLU A 149 1.99 27.81 -9.55
N ALA A 150 0.78 27.24 -9.38
CA ALA A 150 0.36 26.06 -10.10
C ALA A 150 0.17 26.31 -11.60
N GLU A 151 -0.43 27.45 -11.99
CA GLU A 151 -0.57 27.86 -13.39
C GLU A 151 0.78 28.17 -14.03
N PHE A 152 1.67 28.87 -13.29
CA PHE A 152 3.04 29.12 -13.74
C PHE A 152 3.81 27.83 -14.01
N ALA A 153 3.65 26.81 -13.15
CA ALA A 153 4.29 25.52 -13.33
C ALA A 153 3.78 24.76 -14.58
N GLN A 154 2.66 25.16 -15.15
CA GLN A 154 2.11 24.65 -16.41
C GLN A 154 2.37 25.60 -17.59
N GLU A 155 3.13 26.67 -17.40
CA GLU A 155 3.41 27.70 -18.40
C GLU A 155 2.15 28.47 -18.86
N HIS A 156 1.07 28.41 -18.05
CA HIS A 156 -0.14 29.22 -18.25
C HIS A 156 0.08 30.62 -17.67
N TYR A 157 0.87 31.40 -18.35
CA TYR A 157 1.37 32.66 -17.82
C TYR A 157 0.28 33.73 -17.61
N ASP A 158 -0.72 33.82 -18.50
CA ASP A 158 -1.78 34.81 -18.40
C ASP A 158 -2.66 34.55 -17.17
N GLU A 159 -3.00 33.30 -16.91
CA GLU A 159 -3.74 32.89 -15.73
C GLU A 159 -2.93 33.10 -14.46
N ALA A 160 -1.63 32.77 -14.49
CA ALA A 160 -0.72 33.00 -13.38
C ALA A 160 -0.64 34.48 -13.02
N ILE A 161 -0.52 35.38 -14.00
CA ILE A 161 -0.53 36.85 -13.80
C ILE A 161 -1.87 37.31 -13.23
N SER A 162 -2.98 36.84 -13.77
CA SER A 162 -4.33 37.19 -13.29
C SER A 162 -4.51 36.85 -11.79
N TYR A 163 -4.13 35.63 -11.38
CA TYR A 163 -4.21 35.24 -9.98
C TYR A 163 -3.25 36.01 -9.08
N ILE A 164 -1.99 36.24 -9.50
CA ILE A 164 -1.02 36.96 -8.65
C ILE A 164 -1.37 38.44 -8.50
N ASP A 165 -1.92 39.09 -9.55
CA ASP A 165 -2.35 40.47 -9.46
C ASP A 165 -3.56 40.63 -8.53
N ARG A 166 -4.50 39.67 -8.55
CA ARG A 166 -5.59 39.62 -7.57
C ARG A 166 -5.04 39.49 -6.15
N ALA A 167 -4.07 38.62 -5.92
CA ALA A 167 -3.43 38.45 -4.62
C ALA A 167 -2.75 39.75 -4.16
N ILE A 168 -1.96 40.39 -5.03
CA ILE A 168 -1.27 41.66 -4.75
C ILE A 168 -2.27 42.77 -4.37
N GLN A 169 -3.38 42.89 -5.10
CA GLN A 169 -4.42 43.84 -4.78
C GLN A 169 -4.98 43.63 -3.37
N LEU A 170 -5.37 42.39 -3.06
CA LEU A 170 -5.93 42.05 -1.76
C LEU A 170 -4.93 42.27 -0.59
N GLU A 171 -3.63 41.97 -0.80
CA GLU A 171 -2.60 42.22 0.19
C GLU A 171 -2.41 43.73 0.45
N ARG A 172 -2.51 44.57 -0.60
CA ARG A 172 -2.47 46.04 -0.48
C ARG A 172 -3.67 46.58 0.28
N GLU A 173 -4.87 46.11 -0.05
CA GLU A 173 -6.12 46.55 0.60
C GLU A 173 -6.11 46.24 2.12
N GLU A 174 -5.45 45.15 2.52
CA GLU A 174 -5.33 44.71 3.91
C GLU A 174 -4.07 45.30 4.62
N GLY A 175 -3.22 46.04 3.90
CA GLY A 175 -2.00 46.62 4.44
C GLY A 175 -0.95 45.60 4.87
N ARG A 176 -0.96 44.39 4.29
CA ARG A 176 -0.10 43.26 4.69
C ARG A 176 1.22 43.29 3.93
N GLU A 177 2.07 44.27 4.26
CA GLU A 177 3.33 44.58 3.57
C GLU A 177 4.23 43.34 3.37
N ALA A 178 4.40 42.51 4.42
CA ALA A 178 5.25 41.31 4.33
C ALA A 178 4.75 40.32 3.27
N LYS A 179 3.42 40.11 3.18
CA LYS A 179 2.82 39.23 2.18
C LYS A 179 2.81 39.87 0.81
N LEU A 180 2.57 41.18 0.72
CA LEU A 180 2.65 41.93 -0.53
C LEU A 180 4.02 41.75 -1.20
N HIS A 181 5.12 41.88 -0.46
CA HIS A 181 6.46 41.72 -1.05
C HIS A 181 6.72 40.26 -1.50
N VAL A 182 6.17 39.27 -0.81
CA VAL A 182 6.22 37.87 -1.27
C VAL A 182 5.45 37.71 -2.60
N ARG A 183 4.24 38.29 -2.72
CA ARG A 183 3.46 38.25 -3.98
C ARG A 183 4.18 38.97 -5.13
N LEU A 184 4.82 40.09 -4.85
CA LEU A 184 5.64 40.81 -5.84
C LEU A 184 6.83 39.94 -6.31
N SER A 185 7.48 39.19 -5.41
CA SER A 185 8.53 38.23 -5.78
C SER A 185 8.01 37.12 -6.68
N GLN A 186 6.81 36.57 -6.39
CA GLN A 186 6.15 35.60 -7.23
C GLN A 186 5.82 36.18 -8.62
N LYS A 187 5.26 37.41 -8.70
CA LYS A 187 4.99 38.13 -9.97
C LYS A 187 6.27 38.31 -10.79
N ALA A 188 7.35 38.76 -10.17
CA ALA A 188 8.63 38.92 -10.85
C ALA A 188 9.16 37.59 -11.42
N THR A 189 8.95 36.48 -10.71
CA THR A 189 9.32 35.14 -11.19
C THR A 189 8.51 34.76 -12.44
N ILE A 190 7.21 35.04 -12.47
CA ILE A 190 6.35 34.78 -13.63
C ILE A 190 6.77 35.65 -14.83
N LEU A 191 6.99 36.93 -14.62
CA LEU A 191 7.48 37.86 -15.65
C LEU A 191 8.81 37.42 -16.25
N ALA A 192 9.73 36.92 -15.43
CA ALA A 192 10.99 36.35 -15.91
C ALA A 192 10.74 35.12 -16.80
N GLY A 193 9.83 34.22 -16.42
CA GLY A 193 9.41 33.06 -17.22
C GLY A 193 8.77 33.46 -18.56
N MET A 194 8.00 34.54 -18.60
CA MET A 194 7.44 35.13 -19.80
C MET A 194 8.48 35.83 -20.72
N GLY A 195 9.76 35.91 -20.27
CA GLY A 195 10.79 36.62 -21.01
C GLY A 195 10.87 38.12 -20.70
N GLN A 196 10.00 38.67 -19.86
CA GLN A 196 9.97 40.08 -19.44
C GLN A 196 11.01 40.34 -18.32
N LYS A 197 12.25 39.99 -18.58
CA LYS A 197 13.33 39.89 -17.56
C LYS A 197 13.69 41.28 -16.99
N GLN A 198 13.61 42.34 -17.77
CA GLN A 198 13.92 43.71 -17.28
C GLN A 198 12.91 44.16 -16.21
N GLU A 199 11.62 43.91 -16.44
CA GLU A 199 10.58 44.22 -15.47
C GLU A 199 10.71 43.36 -14.19
N ALA A 200 10.98 42.06 -14.39
CA ALA A 200 11.23 41.13 -13.28
C ALA A 200 12.38 41.62 -12.39
N VAL A 201 13.53 42.02 -12.97
CA VAL A 201 14.68 42.52 -12.22
C VAL A 201 14.33 43.81 -11.50
N ALA A 202 13.62 44.75 -12.12
CA ALA A 202 13.20 46.01 -11.48
C ALA A 202 12.31 45.72 -10.24
N ILE A 203 11.40 44.74 -10.32
CA ILE A 203 10.59 44.35 -9.15
C ILE A 203 11.48 43.74 -8.08
N PHE A 204 12.37 42.79 -8.43
CA PHE A 204 13.29 42.18 -7.45
C PHE A 204 14.16 43.25 -6.75
N ASP A 205 14.72 44.17 -7.49
CA ASP A 205 15.55 45.27 -6.93
C ASP A 205 14.75 46.15 -5.96
N SER A 206 13.45 46.33 -6.17
CA SER A 206 12.56 47.08 -5.30
C SER A 206 12.21 46.37 -3.99
N ILE A 207 12.13 45.02 -3.99
CA ILE A 207 11.69 44.24 -2.81
C ILE A 207 12.84 43.66 -1.99
N ILE A 208 14.01 43.43 -2.58
CA ILE A 208 15.19 42.91 -1.89
C ILE A 208 15.57 43.73 -0.64
N PRO A 209 15.61 45.10 -0.68
CA PRO A 209 15.88 45.91 0.50
C PRO A 209 14.88 45.64 1.64
N TYR A 210 13.62 45.44 1.34
CA TYR A 210 12.61 45.14 2.35
C TYR A 210 12.91 43.80 3.05
N PHE A 211 13.21 42.75 2.32
CA PHE A 211 13.53 41.43 2.93
C PHE A 211 14.81 41.47 3.76
N ARG A 212 15.82 42.30 3.36
CA ARG A 212 17.03 42.52 4.16
C ARG A 212 16.72 43.21 5.49
N THR A 213 15.93 44.27 5.49
CA THR A 213 15.62 45.04 6.70
C THR A 213 14.69 44.29 7.65
N THR A 214 13.81 43.47 7.16
CA THR A 214 12.88 42.66 7.98
C THR A 214 13.46 41.32 8.45
N GLY A 215 14.67 40.94 8.01
CA GLY A 215 15.31 39.68 8.37
C GLY A 215 14.59 38.45 7.78
N ASN A 216 13.79 38.62 6.74
CA ASN A 216 13.15 37.48 6.06
C ASN A 216 14.16 36.79 5.12
N HIS A 217 15.10 36.06 5.73
CA HIS A 217 16.20 35.42 5.01
C HIS A 217 15.75 34.45 3.93
N GLN A 218 14.62 33.70 4.12
CA GLN A 218 14.11 32.75 3.14
C GLN A 218 13.61 33.46 1.87
N SER A 219 12.75 34.51 2.02
CA SER A 219 12.24 35.24 0.86
C SER A 219 13.36 36.05 0.18
N LEU A 220 14.32 36.55 0.96
CA LEU A 220 15.52 37.22 0.45
C LEU A 220 16.35 36.31 -0.45
N ALA A 221 16.72 35.13 0.04
CA ALA A 221 17.52 34.16 -0.72
C ALA A 221 16.83 33.69 -2.04
N ILE A 222 15.52 33.42 -1.98
CA ILE A 222 14.74 33.09 -3.18
C ILE A 222 14.74 34.26 -4.18
N SER A 223 14.46 35.49 -3.72
CA SER A 223 14.43 36.69 -4.58
C SER A 223 15.79 36.96 -5.21
N LEU A 224 16.86 36.83 -4.46
CA LEU A 224 18.24 36.99 -4.94
C LEU A 224 18.58 35.95 -6.01
N ASN A 225 18.27 34.68 -5.78
CA ASN A 225 18.49 33.63 -6.76
C ASN A 225 17.74 33.90 -8.08
N LYS A 226 16.47 34.28 -7.99
CA LYS A 226 15.62 34.56 -9.17
C LYS A 226 16.07 35.85 -9.90
N ALA A 227 16.42 36.88 -9.17
CA ALA A 227 16.99 38.12 -9.75
C ALA A 227 18.31 37.85 -10.47
N GLY A 228 19.22 37.11 -9.83
CA GLY A 228 20.50 36.73 -10.41
C GLY A 228 20.32 35.91 -11.69
N GLN A 229 19.38 34.97 -11.71
CA GLN A 229 19.06 34.17 -12.88
C GLN A 229 18.52 35.04 -14.03
N ALA A 230 17.58 35.95 -13.74
CA ALA A 230 17.04 36.88 -14.74
C ALA A 230 18.14 37.79 -15.34
N LEU A 231 19.09 38.28 -14.51
CA LEU A 231 20.21 39.06 -14.97
C LEU A 231 21.14 38.30 -15.92
N ILE A 232 21.49 37.04 -15.63
CA ILE A 232 22.27 36.19 -16.52
C ILE A 232 21.54 35.96 -17.85
N GLU A 233 20.26 35.63 -17.80
CA GLU A 233 19.45 35.36 -18.98
C GLU A 233 19.20 36.58 -19.88
N MET A 234 19.39 37.80 -19.36
CA MET A 234 19.34 39.01 -20.15
C MET A 234 20.53 39.19 -21.11
N GLY A 235 21.54 38.33 -21.00
CA GLY A 235 22.68 38.27 -21.90
C GLY A 235 24.03 38.50 -21.22
N ASN A 236 24.97 37.60 -21.51
CA ASN A 236 26.30 37.51 -20.90
C ASN A 236 27.31 38.59 -21.31
N THR A 237 26.92 39.57 -22.12
CA THR A 237 27.85 40.57 -22.65
C THR A 237 28.00 41.79 -21.78
N ASN A 238 27.16 41.98 -20.77
CA ASN A 238 27.24 43.15 -19.86
C ASN A 238 27.90 42.75 -18.52
N GLU A 239 29.18 43.14 -18.39
CA GLU A 239 29.97 42.83 -17.20
C GLU A 239 29.35 43.36 -15.90
N ALA A 240 28.68 44.54 -15.92
CA ALA A 240 28.04 45.11 -14.76
C ALA A 240 26.86 44.21 -14.27
N LYS A 241 26.05 43.70 -15.18
CA LYS A 241 24.95 42.75 -14.84
C LYS A 241 25.49 41.44 -14.31
N GLN A 242 26.59 40.93 -14.90
CA GLN A 242 27.23 39.70 -14.40
C GLN A 242 27.77 39.88 -12.99
N ARG A 243 28.39 41.04 -12.68
CA ARG A 243 28.87 41.37 -11.33
C ARG A 243 27.70 41.44 -10.35
N GLN A 244 26.60 42.11 -10.70
CA GLN A 244 25.40 42.19 -9.89
C GLN A 244 24.80 40.79 -9.65
N ALA A 245 24.67 39.96 -10.67
CA ALA A 245 24.20 38.56 -10.54
C ALA A 245 25.11 37.76 -9.58
N ALA A 246 26.45 37.91 -9.73
CA ALA A 246 27.40 37.24 -8.84
C ALA A 246 27.25 37.67 -7.37
N GLU A 247 26.98 38.95 -7.10
CA GLU A 247 26.71 39.44 -5.76
C GLU A 247 25.44 38.83 -5.18
N TYR A 248 24.36 38.82 -5.97
CA TYR A 248 23.08 38.22 -5.55
C TYR A 248 23.21 36.73 -5.25
N PHE A 249 23.82 35.95 -6.13
CA PHE A 249 24.02 34.52 -5.89
C PHE A 249 24.95 34.25 -4.69
N ARG A 250 25.98 35.08 -4.49
CA ARG A 250 26.88 34.89 -3.33
C ARG A 250 26.14 35.15 -2.00
N GLU A 251 25.32 36.18 -1.93
CA GLU A 251 24.47 36.44 -0.78
C GLU A 251 23.44 35.33 -0.56
N ALA A 252 22.79 34.89 -1.63
CA ALA A 252 21.83 33.79 -1.57
C ALA A 252 22.47 32.49 -1.08
N ALA A 253 23.64 32.11 -1.61
CA ALA A 253 24.36 30.92 -1.18
C ALA A 253 24.73 30.94 0.30
N ARG A 254 25.17 32.09 0.80
CA ARG A 254 25.48 32.28 2.21
C ARG A 254 24.23 32.10 3.08
N LEU A 255 23.14 32.77 2.73
CA LEU A 255 21.86 32.67 3.48
C LEU A 255 21.32 31.27 3.48
N CYS A 256 21.35 30.60 2.33
CA CYS A 256 20.85 29.19 2.22
C CYS A 256 21.67 28.24 3.09
N ARG A 257 23.00 28.43 3.17
CA ARG A 257 23.85 27.62 4.03
C ARG A 257 23.56 27.88 5.52
N GLU A 258 23.37 29.16 5.93
CA GLU A 258 23.02 29.52 7.30
C GLU A 258 21.65 28.93 7.73
N MET A 259 20.73 28.75 6.79
CA MET A 259 19.40 28.15 7.00
C MET A 259 19.36 26.63 6.82
N ASP A 260 20.49 25.99 6.56
CA ASP A 260 20.57 24.54 6.21
C ASP A 260 19.61 24.15 5.06
N ASN A 261 19.66 24.93 3.97
CA ASN A 261 18.86 24.71 2.77
C ASN A 261 19.76 24.35 1.57
N PRO A 262 20.21 23.10 1.49
CA PRO A 262 21.20 22.67 0.49
C PRO A 262 20.66 22.74 -0.95
N TYR A 263 19.37 22.59 -1.16
CA TYR A 263 18.78 22.69 -2.50
C TYR A 263 18.91 24.12 -3.06
N ASN A 264 18.49 25.13 -2.30
CA ASN A 264 18.62 26.53 -2.74
C ASN A 264 20.07 27.00 -2.74
N GLU A 265 20.94 26.49 -1.85
CA GLU A 265 22.39 26.74 -1.91
C GLU A 265 22.98 26.19 -3.22
N MET A 266 22.61 24.98 -3.62
CA MET A 266 23.05 24.38 -4.88
C MET A 266 22.64 25.26 -6.08
N GLN A 267 21.41 25.75 -6.11
CA GLN A 267 20.94 26.67 -7.16
C GLN A 267 21.77 27.96 -7.19
N ALA A 268 22.01 28.57 -6.02
CA ALA A 268 22.80 29.80 -5.91
C ALA A 268 24.25 29.60 -6.38
N ARG A 269 24.88 28.48 -6.03
CA ARG A 269 26.24 28.17 -6.46
C ARG A 269 26.35 27.93 -7.96
N HIS A 270 25.34 27.25 -8.55
CA HIS A 270 25.29 27.10 -10.01
C HIS A 270 25.16 28.45 -10.71
N GLY A 271 24.27 29.32 -10.24
CA GLY A 271 24.14 30.67 -10.77
C GLY A 271 25.41 31.49 -10.59
N LEU A 272 26.08 31.39 -9.42
CA LEU A 272 27.35 32.08 -9.16
C LEU A 272 28.47 31.59 -10.10
N TYR A 273 28.56 30.27 -10.33
CA TYR A 273 29.47 29.72 -11.33
C TYR A 273 29.20 30.36 -12.71
N GLN A 274 27.95 30.41 -13.16
CA GLN A 274 27.60 30.99 -14.46
C GLN A 274 27.95 32.48 -14.55
N ALA A 275 27.67 33.24 -13.50
CA ALA A 275 28.00 34.68 -13.42
C ALA A 275 29.50 34.94 -13.42
N LEU A 276 30.30 34.07 -12.80
CA LEU A 276 31.74 34.22 -12.67
C LEU A 276 32.55 33.67 -13.83
N TRP A 277 31.93 32.84 -14.71
CA TRP A 277 32.64 32.11 -15.76
C TRP A 277 33.56 32.98 -16.62
N THR A 278 33.10 34.14 -17.00
CA THR A 278 33.90 35.13 -17.79
C THR A 278 34.62 36.15 -16.94
N LEU A 279 34.13 36.45 -15.71
CA LEU A 279 34.69 37.45 -14.82
C LEU A 279 35.91 36.99 -14.03
N ASN A 280 35.84 35.78 -13.53
CA ASN A 280 36.87 35.14 -12.71
C ASN A 280 36.79 33.61 -12.82
N PRO A 281 37.46 33.00 -13.82
CA PRO A 281 37.38 31.55 -14.08
C PRO A 281 37.83 30.68 -12.90
N ASP A 282 38.82 31.13 -12.11
CA ASP A 282 39.30 30.36 -10.95
C ASP A 282 38.23 30.27 -9.86
N SER A 283 37.57 31.39 -9.55
CA SER A 283 36.46 31.41 -8.61
C SER A 283 35.25 30.62 -9.16
N ALA A 284 34.99 30.70 -10.46
CA ALA A 284 33.92 29.93 -11.10
C ALA A 284 34.13 28.41 -10.90
N ARG A 285 35.37 27.92 -11.07
CA ARG A 285 35.69 26.52 -10.85
C ARG A 285 35.41 26.07 -9.42
N ILE A 286 35.74 26.87 -8.42
CA ILE A 286 35.45 26.55 -7.01
C ILE A 286 33.97 26.43 -6.76
N GLU A 287 33.16 27.32 -7.34
CA GLU A 287 31.69 27.25 -7.19
C GLU A 287 31.07 26.07 -7.94
N LEU A 288 31.64 25.69 -9.08
CA LEU A 288 31.23 24.49 -9.82
C LEU A 288 31.52 23.21 -9.03
N GLU A 289 32.68 23.12 -8.39
CA GLU A 289 33.02 21.99 -7.52
C GLU A 289 32.06 21.90 -6.34
N ALA A 290 31.77 23.02 -5.66
CA ALA A 290 30.83 23.08 -4.56
C ALA A 290 29.37 22.75 -5.00
N PHE A 291 28.96 23.20 -6.18
CA PHE A 291 27.68 22.81 -6.79
C PHE A 291 27.60 21.30 -7.00
N ASN A 292 28.63 20.70 -7.59
CA ASN A 292 28.65 19.25 -7.87
C ASN A 292 28.58 18.43 -6.56
N LEU A 293 29.33 18.83 -5.53
CA LEU A 293 29.27 18.15 -4.22
C LEU A 293 27.86 18.17 -3.60
N LEU A 294 27.20 19.33 -3.62
CA LEU A 294 25.83 19.45 -3.14
C LEU A 294 24.84 18.64 -3.97
N LYS A 295 24.97 18.71 -5.30
CA LYS A 295 24.14 17.95 -6.24
C LYS A 295 24.26 16.45 -6.01
N ASP A 296 25.48 15.93 -5.87
CA ASP A 296 25.72 14.50 -5.64
C ASP A 296 25.19 14.05 -4.28
N SER A 297 25.33 14.89 -3.24
CA SER A 297 24.76 14.62 -1.92
C SER A 297 23.24 14.55 -1.96
N LEU A 298 22.57 15.53 -2.59
CA LEU A 298 21.11 15.57 -2.74
C LEU A 298 20.60 14.43 -3.62
N TYR A 299 21.31 14.07 -4.69
CA TYR A 299 20.95 12.95 -5.55
C TYR A 299 21.04 11.61 -4.82
N ASN A 300 22.12 11.40 -4.06
CA ASN A 300 22.30 10.18 -3.27
C ASN A 300 21.22 10.04 -2.21
N GLN A 301 20.88 11.14 -1.51
CA GLN A 301 19.80 11.15 -0.54
C GLN A 301 18.45 10.85 -1.19
N ALA A 302 18.10 11.55 -2.27
CA ALA A 302 16.84 11.32 -2.99
C ALA A 302 16.73 9.91 -3.57
N SER A 303 17.85 9.34 -4.04
CA SER A 303 17.90 7.97 -4.55
C SER A 303 17.71 6.94 -3.44
N ALA A 304 18.34 7.16 -2.28
CA ALA A 304 18.18 6.30 -1.11
C ALA A 304 16.73 6.34 -0.56
N GLU A 305 16.14 7.53 -0.49
CA GLU A 305 14.74 7.72 -0.09
C GLU A 305 13.77 7.07 -1.09
N THR A 306 14.01 7.22 -2.40
CA THR A 306 13.20 6.61 -3.45
C THR A 306 13.28 5.08 -3.39
N LEU A 307 14.48 4.53 -3.16
CA LEU A 307 14.68 3.09 -3.01
C LEU A 307 14.02 2.56 -1.73
N ALA A 308 14.13 3.29 -0.62
CA ALA A 308 13.47 2.94 0.63
C ALA A 308 11.94 2.98 0.49
N LYS A 309 11.41 3.98 -0.22
CA LYS A 309 10.00 4.11 -0.56
C LYS A 309 9.52 2.95 -1.42
N TYR A 310 10.23 2.66 -2.50
CA TYR A 310 9.94 1.54 -3.39
C TYR A 310 9.86 0.22 -2.63
N ASN A 311 10.85 -0.03 -1.75
CA ASN A 311 10.87 -1.22 -0.91
C ASN A 311 9.72 -1.25 0.13
N ALA A 312 9.32 -0.10 0.66
CA ALA A 312 8.21 0.01 1.59
C ALA A 312 6.84 -0.17 0.88
N GLU A 313 6.65 0.44 -0.29
CA GLU A 313 5.43 0.30 -1.11
C GLU A 313 5.24 -1.13 -1.61
N PHE A 314 6.28 -1.76 -2.15
CA PHE A 314 6.20 -3.16 -2.58
C PHE A 314 5.90 -4.10 -1.41
N GLY A 315 6.50 -3.87 -0.23
CA GLY A 315 6.23 -4.67 0.96
C GLY A 315 4.82 -4.46 1.52
N VAL A 316 4.29 -3.25 1.43
CA VAL A 316 2.93 -2.93 1.91
C VAL A 316 1.86 -3.42 0.95
N ASP A 317 2.07 -3.26 -0.37
CA ASP A 317 1.11 -3.73 -1.39
C ASP A 317 1.03 -5.25 -1.39
N GLU A 318 2.15 -5.96 -1.29
CA GLU A 318 2.19 -7.42 -1.19
C GLU A 318 1.49 -7.94 0.08
N LEU A 319 1.73 -7.29 1.24
CA LEU A 319 1.05 -7.59 2.50
C LEU A 319 -0.45 -7.22 2.45
N GLN A 320 -0.81 -6.15 1.77
CA GLN A 320 -2.20 -5.70 1.65
C GLN A 320 -2.97 -6.56 0.66
N GLU A 321 -2.34 -7.01 -0.42
CA GLU A 321 -2.91 -7.95 -1.38
C GLU A 321 -3.09 -9.35 -0.77
N GLN A 322 -2.11 -9.84 -0.02
CA GLN A 322 -2.22 -11.07 0.77
C GLN A 322 -3.34 -10.98 1.82
N ASN A 323 -3.45 -9.87 2.56
CA ASN A 323 -4.51 -9.67 3.54
C ASN A 323 -5.90 -9.55 2.93
N THR A 324 -6.05 -8.86 1.80
CA THR A 324 -7.34 -8.74 1.09
C THR A 324 -7.74 -10.06 0.45
N SER A 325 -6.80 -10.80 -0.10
CA SER A 325 -6.97 -12.16 -0.64
C SER A 325 -7.37 -13.12 0.49
N MET A 326 -6.68 -13.14 1.61
CA MET A 326 -7.03 -13.95 2.79
C MET A 326 -8.43 -13.60 3.33
N ARG A 327 -8.77 -12.31 3.46
CA ARG A 327 -10.12 -11.89 3.89
C ARG A 327 -11.21 -12.36 2.95
N ARG A 328 -11.00 -12.31 1.62
CA ARG A 328 -11.92 -12.87 0.63
C ARG A 328 -12.07 -14.38 0.79
N TRP A 329 -10.99 -15.12 0.97
CA TRP A 329 -11.01 -16.56 1.23
C TRP A 329 -11.80 -16.90 2.49
N TYR A 330 -11.56 -16.19 3.62
CA TYR A 330 -12.33 -16.37 4.86
C TYR A 330 -13.83 -16.09 4.65
N THR A 331 -14.16 -15.05 3.88
CA THR A 331 -15.57 -14.73 3.56
C THR A 331 -16.21 -15.85 2.73
N TYR A 332 -15.52 -16.39 1.74
CA TYR A 332 -16.02 -17.55 0.96
C TYR A 332 -16.18 -18.81 1.80
N ILE A 333 -15.23 -19.12 2.69
CA ILE A 333 -15.32 -20.26 3.61
C ILE A 333 -16.54 -20.13 4.54
N ILE A 334 -16.79 -18.94 5.08
CA ILE A 334 -17.95 -18.68 5.92
C ILE A 334 -19.24 -18.84 5.12
N ILE A 335 -19.33 -18.31 3.91
CA ILE A 335 -20.51 -18.45 3.04
C ILE A 335 -20.77 -19.90 2.72
N ILE A 336 -19.73 -20.66 2.32
CA ILE A 336 -19.83 -22.10 2.04
C ILE A 336 -20.29 -22.85 3.30
N GLY A 337 -19.73 -22.54 4.46
CA GLY A 337 -20.14 -23.14 5.74
C GLY A 337 -21.61 -22.89 6.06
N VAL A 338 -22.09 -21.68 5.86
CA VAL A 338 -23.53 -21.34 6.05
C VAL A 338 -24.42 -22.08 5.06
N VAL A 339 -24.01 -22.17 3.79
CA VAL A 339 -24.77 -22.91 2.77
C VAL A 339 -24.84 -24.40 3.12
N LEU A 340 -23.72 -25.01 3.53
CA LEU A 340 -23.67 -26.41 3.93
C LEU A 340 -24.55 -26.66 5.18
N LEU A 341 -24.54 -25.74 6.13
CA LEU A 341 -25.41 -25.81 7.32
C LEU A 341 -26.90 -25.77 6.93
N LEU A 342 -27.27 -24.87 6.03
CA LEU A 342 -28.63 -24.76 5.52
C LEU A 342 -29.07 -26.05 4.79
N VAL A 343 -28.19 -26.60 3.95
CA VAL A 343 -28.43 -27.88 3.27
C VAL A 343 -28.62 -29.04 4.27
N ALA A 344 -27.75 -29.10 5.30
CA ALA A 344 -27.86 -30.09 6.36
C ALA A 344 -29.20 -29.96 7.12
N ILE A 345 -29.61 -28.74 7.45
CA ILE A 345 -30.92 -28.48 8.08
C ILE A 345 -32.07 -28.96 7.18
N VAL A 346 -32.02 -28.66 5.88
CA VAL A 346 -33.04 -29.14 4.91
C VAL A 346 -33.10 -30.66 4.84
N ILE A 347 -31.91 -31.30 4.84
CA ILE A 347 -31.85 -32.78 4.84
C ILE A 347 -32.48 -33.35 6.13
N VAL A 348 -32.11 -32.80 7.29
CA VAL A 348 -32.67 -33.25 8.59
C VAL A 348 -34.18 -33.04 8.65
N VAL A 349 -34.69 -31.88 8.21
CA VAL A 349 -36.12 -31.60 8.15
C VAL A 349 -36.84 -32.55 7.19
N ARG A 350 -36.22 -32.84 6.03
CA ARG A 350 -36.77 -33.80 5.04
C ARG A 350 -36.80 -35.23 5.59
N GLN A 351 -35.72 -35.67 6.26
CA GLN A 351 -35.67 -36.97 6.93
C GLN A 351 -36.70 -37.08 8.06
N ALA A 352 -36.81 -36.03 8.90
CA ALA A 352 -37.83 -35.98 9.95
C ALA A 352 -39.27 -36.04 9.39
N LYS A 353 -39.49 -35.41 8.22
CA LYS A 353 -40.81 -35.50 7.51
C LYS A 353 -41.05 -36.89 6.94
N LEU A 354 -40.04 -37.51 6.36
CA LEU A 354 -40.11 -38.90 5.84
C LEU A 354 -40.36 -39.92 6.97
N THR A 355 -39.64 -39.79 8.08
CA THR A 355 -39.84 -40.67 9.24
C THR A 355 -41.20 -40.49 9.89
N ARG A 356 -41.76 -39.27 9.92
CA ARG A 356 -43.14 -39.03 10.36
C ARG A 356 -44.19 -39.67 9.40
N LEU A 357 -43.94 -39.60 8.09
CA LEU A 357 -44.78 -40.24 7.08
C LEU A 357 -44.67 -41.75 7.16
N GLN A 358 -43.48 -42.31 7.36
CA GLN A 358 -43.28 -43.78 7.55
C GLN A 358 -43.94 -44.25 8.85
N ARG A 359 -43.83 -43.51 9.94
CA ARG A 359 -44.54 -43.81 11.21
C ARG A 359 -46.06 -43.78 11.04
N LYS A 360 -46.60 -42.82 10.30
CA LYS A 360 -48.05 -42.79 10.00
C LYS A 360 -48.47 -44.02 9.18
N ARG A 361 -47.71 -44.36 8.11
CA ARG A 361 -47.99 -45.57 7.31
C ARG A 361 -47.86 -46.85 8.14
N LEU A 362 -46.81 -46.93 9.00
CA LEU A 362 -46.64 -48.07 9.88
C LEU A 362 -47.79 -48.23 10.87
N ASN A 363 -48.28 -47.12 11.43
CA ASN A 363 -49.41 -47.13 12.31
C ASN A 363 -50.75 -47.53 11.57
N GLU A 364 -50.90 -47.07 10.30
CA GLU A 364 -52.02 -47.52 9.45
C GLU A 364 -51.94 -49.02 9.12
N VAL A 365 -50.72 -49.49 8.82
CA VAL A 365 -50.48 -50.95 8.55
C VAL A 365 -50.62 -51.77 9.82
N THR A 366 -50.17 -51.27 10.99
CA THR A 366 -50.35 -51.97 12.27
C THR A 366 -51.84 -52.01 12.66
N MET A 367 -52.61 -50.96 12.43
CA MET A 367 -54.08 -50.98 12.65
C MET A 367 -54.75 -51.97 11.70
N THR A 368 -54.37 -51.98 10.39
CA THR A 368 -54.91 -52.98 9.45
C THR A 368 -54.43 -54.40 9.74
N LEU A 369 -53.19 -54.59 10.24
CA LEU A 369 -52.68 -55.90 10.69
C LEU A 369 -53.38 -56.37 11.99
N ASP A 370 -53.68 -55.51 12.92
CA ASP A 370 -54.44 -55.86 14.12
C ASP A 370 -55.90 -56.20 13.77
N GLU A 371 -56.52 -55.55 12.76
CA GLU A 371 -57.81 -55.92 12.21
C GLU A 371 -57.72 -57.27 11.45
N LEU A 372 -56.66 -57.54 10.68
CA LEU A 372 -56.40 -58.79 10.00
C LEU A 372 -55.96 -59.90 10.97
N ARG A 373 -55.24 -59.59 12.03
CA ARG A 373 -54.88 -60.53 13.09
C ARG A 373 -56.08 -61.02 13.87
N GLN A 374 -57.04 -60.18 14.12
CA GLN A 374 -58.36 -60.61 14.64
C GLN A 374 -59.12 -61.53 13.67
N GLN A 375 -58.87 -61.45 12.36
CA GLN A 375 -59.46 -62.36 11.32
C GLN A 375 -58.60 -63.58 11.10
N TYR A 376 -57.32 -63.64 11.43
CA TYR A 376 -56.33 -64.71 11.12
C TYR A 376 -55.64 -65.35 12.30
N GLU A 377 -56.23 -65.39 13.48
CA GLU A 377 -55.75 -66.25 14.57
C GLU A 377 -55.91 -67.73 14.31
N HIS A 378 -56.15 -68.07 13.08
CA HIS A 378 -56.17 -69.49 12.56
C HIS A 378 -55.35 -69.61 11.27
N THR A 379 -54.06 -69.87 11.38
CA THR A 379 -53.19 -70.74 10.57
C THR A 379 -51.77 -70.30 10.48
N ASN A 380 -50.89 -71.03 11.21
CA ASN A 380 -49.55 -71.58 10.90
C ASN A 380 -48.44 -70.86 10.12
N THR A 381 -47.32 -70.61 10.76
CA THR A 381 -45.88 -71.09 10.66
C THR A 381 -45.07 -70.88 9.38
N THR A 382 -43.78 -70.45 9.68
CA THR A 382 -42.45 -70.69 9.03
C THR A 382 -42.09 -69.84 7.80
N ASP A 383 -40.94 -69.25 7.60
CA ASP A 383 -39.51 -69.67 7.69
C ASP A 383 -38.52 -68.55 7.28
N ASP A 384 -37.28 -68.73 7.57
CA ASP A 384 -36.05 -67.89 7.47
C ASP A 384 -35.62 -67.43 6.07
N SER A 385 -34.79 -66.36 6.00
CA SER A 385 -33.40 -66.36 5.45
C SER A 385 -32.69 -65.03 5.45
N GLU A 386 -31.42 -65.07 5.82
CA GLU A 386 -30.37 -64.05 5.87
C GLU A 386 -29.93 -63.48 4.49
N GLN A 387 -29.37 -62.28 4.47
CA GLN A 387 -28.42 -61.85 3.44
C GLN A 387 -27.26 -61.00 4.00
N GLN A 388 -26.04 -61.45 3.66
CA GLN A 388 -24.71 -61.01 4.04
C GLN A 388 -24.32 -59.67 3.48
N GLN A 389 -23.55 -58.94 4.30
CA GLN A 389 -22.77 -57.77 3.90
C GLN A 389 -21.27 -58.11 3.98
N ASP A 390 -20.58 -58.10 2.79
CA ASP A 390 -19.14 -58.37 2.64
C ASP A 390 -18.30 -57.34 3.35
N THR A 391 -17.69 -57.70 4.47
CA THR A 391 -16.59 -56.98 5.10
C THR A 391 -15.28 -57.68 4.82
N LEU A 392 -14.29 -56.95 4.20
CA LEU A 392 -12.91 -57.42 4.01
C LEU A 392 -12.37 -58.00 5.30
N THR A 393 -11.86 -59.26 5.22
CA THR A 393 -11.28 -59.94 6.38
C THR A 393 -9.97 -59.23 6.83
N GLU A 394 -9.60 -59.36 8.08
CA GLU A 394 -8.28 -58.82 8.61
C GLU A 394 -7.10 -59.38 7.80
N GLN A 395 -7.20 -60.61 7.29
CA GLN A 395 -6.19 -61.25 6.44
C GLN A 395 -6.08 -60.59 5.06
N ASP A 396 -7.15 -60.01 4.55
CA ASP A 396 -7.14 -59.30 3.24
C ASP A 396 -6.59 -57.88 3.42
N LYS A 397 -6.84 -57.21 4.53
CA LYS A 397 -6.23 -55.95 4.89
C LYS A 397 -4.72 -56.06 5.06
N ASP A 398 -4.25 -57.07 5.77
CA ASP A 398 -2.83 -57.38 5.95
C ASP A 398 -2.14 -57.68 4.62
N PHE A 399 -2.79 -58.45 3.75
CA PHE A 399 -2.31 -58.75 2.42
C PHE A 399 -2.18 -57.48 1.56
N LEU A 400 -3.16 -56.60 1.56
CA LEU A 400 -3.10 -55.32 0.82
C LEU A 400 -2.00 -54.42 1.36
N THR A 401 -1.86 -54.32 2.67
CA THR A 401 -0.80 -53.51 3.33
C THR A 401 0.60 -53.98 2.93
N LYS A 402 0.85 -55.29 3.00
CA LYS A 402 2.10 -55.92 2.58
C LYS A 402 2.36 -55.78 1.08
N THR A 403 1.34 -55.85 0.27
CA THR A 403 1.44 -55.65 -1.19
C THR A 403 1.79 -54.23 -1.51
N MET A 404 1.18 -53.24 -0.84
CA MET A 404 1.45 -51.84 -1.03
C MET A 404 2.88 -51.45 -0.60
N SER A 405 3.36 -51.98 0.56
CA SER A 405 4.73 -51.78 1.02
C SER A 405 5.71 -52.36 -0.02
N ALA A 406 5.54 -53.61 -0.43
CA ALA A 406 6.44 -54.26 -1.41
C ALA A 406 6.51 -53.52 -2.75
N ILE A 407 5.39 -52.97 -3.23
CA ILE A 407 5.37 -52.14 -4.44
C ILE A 407 6.14 -50.83 -4.17
N THR A 408 5.91 -50.18 -3.05
CA THR A 408 6.54 -48.90 -2.74
C THR A 408 8.05 -49.02 -2.63
N ASP A 409 8.55 -50.08 -1.98
CA ASP A 409 9.97 -50.38 -1.84
C ASP A 409 10.66 -50.66 -3.19
N GLN A 410 10.00 -51.32 -4.10
CA GLN A 410 10.52 -51.63 -5.45
C GLN A 410 10.38 -50.46 -6.44
N LEU A 411 9.60 -49.42 -6.13
CA LEU A 411 9.46 -48.27 -7.01
C LEU A 411 10.75 -47.44 -7.15
N GLU A 412 11.62 -47.52 -6.19
CA GLU A 412 12.90 -46.78 -6.20
C GLU A 412 13.96 -47.42 -7.12
N ASP A 413 13.84 -48.76 -7.38
CA ASP A 413 14.75 -49.54 -8.21
C ASP A 413 14.30 -49.70 -9.67
N ASN A 414 13.30 -48.96 -10.11
CA ASN A 414 12.76 -48.90 -11.49
C ASN A 414 12.14 -50.20 -12.05
N HIS A 415 12.14 -51.32 -11.35
CA HIS A 415 11.65 -52.62 -11.85
C HIS A 415 10.64 -53.28 -10.91
N VAL A 416 9.39 -52.81 -10.91
CA VAL A 416 8.32 -53.53 -10.23
C VAL A 416 7.87 -54.70 -11.10
N ASN A 417 8.27 -55.91 -10.73
CA ASN A 417 7.88 -57.15 -11.43
C ASN A 417 6.85 -57.90 -10.58
N VAL A 418 5.74 -58.32 -11.24
CA VAL A 418 4.65 -59.04 -10.59
C VAL A 418 5.11 -60.41 -10.02
N ASP A 419 6.09 -61.03 -10.64
CA ASP A 419 6.65 -62.30 -10.18
C ASP A 419 7.50 -62.16 -8.91
N GLU A 420 8.27 -61.05 -8.84
CA GLU A 420 9.05 -60.69 -7.63
C GLU A 420 8.14 -60.29 -6.47
N LEU A 421 7.08 -59.52 -6.75
CA LEU A 421 6.08 -59.15 -5.74
C LEU A 421 5.41 -60.39 -5.15
N ALA A 422 5.02 -61.34 -6.03
CA ALA A 422 4.44 -62.59 -5.56
C ALA A 422 5.43 -63.40 -4.68
N SER A 423 6.71 -63.43 -5.08
CA SER A 423 7.77 -64.09 -4.32
C SER A 423 8.00 -63.45 -2.95
N THR A 424 8.04 -62.12 -2.89
CA THR A 424 8.18 -61.33 -1.62
C THR A 424 7.05 -61.65 -0.64
N LEU A 425 5.84 -61.93 -1.15
CA LEU A 425 4.68 -62.28 -0.36
C LEU A 425 4.53 -63.81 -0.14
N ALA A 426 5.57 -64.59 -0.48
CA ALA A 426 5.60 -66.05 -0.37
C ALA A 426 4.41 -66.75 -1.08
N MET A 427 4.01 -66.22 -2.28
CA MET A 427 2.91 -66.73 -3.07
C MET A 427 3.35 -67.02 -4.51
N SER A 428 2.63 -67.95 -5.18
CA SER A 428 2.79 -68.06 -6.64
C SER A 428 2.18 -66.85 -7.34
N THR A 429 2.74 -66.48 -8.51
CA THR A 429 2.22 -65.37 -9.33
C THR A 429 0.72 -65.51 -9.64
N SER A 430 0.26 -66.73 -9.89
CA SER A 430 -1.16 -67.03 -10.16
C SER A 430 -2.05 -66.79 -8.93
N GLN A 431 -1.59 -67.17 -7.75
CA GLN A 431 -2.31 -66.91 -6.50
C GLN A 431 -2.34 -65.42 -6.15
N PHE A 432 -1.22 -64.72 -6.32
CA PHE A 432 -1.16 -63.29 -6.15
C PHE A 432 -2.10 -62.54 -7.05
N ARG A 433 -2.08 -62.82 -8.38
CA ARG A 433 -3.00 -62.21 -9.34
C ARG A 433 -4.46 -62.42 -8.98
N ARG A 434 -4.83 -63.69 -8.67
CA ARG A 434 -6.21 -64.02 -8.33
C ARG A 434 -6.68 -63.35 -7.04
N ARG A 435 -5.82 -63.33 -6.00
CA ARG A 435 -6.16 -62.75 -4.70
C ARG A 435 -6.25 -61.20 -4.80
N LEU A 436 -5.28 -60.56 -5.44
CA LEU A 436 -5.31 -59.10 -5.60
C LEU A 436 -6.53 -58.66 -6.38
N THR A 437 -6.83 -59.32 -7.51
CA THR A 437 -8.01 -58.98 -8.32
C THR A 437 -9.33 -59.28 -7.58
N ALA A 438 -9.40 -60.34 -6.80
CA ALA A 438 -10.59 -60.64 -5.99
C ALA A 438 -10.89 -59.58 -4.94
N ILE A 439 -9.81 -59.01 -4.32
CA ILE A 439 -9.94 -58.01 -3.25
C ILE A 439 -10.13 -56.60 -3.81
N THR A 440 -9.38 -56.21 -4.87
CA THR A 440 -9.32 -54.83 -5.37
C THR A 440 -10.17 -54.59 -6.60
N GLY A 441 -10.59 -55.64 -7.29
CA GLY A 441 -11.25 -55.56 -8.61
C GLY A 441 -10.29 -55.19 -9.76
N GLU A 442 -9.01 -54.95 -9.48
CA GLU A 442 -8.01 -54.47 -10.44
C GLU A 442 -7.00 -55.56 -10.80
N THR A 443 -6.47 -55.50 -12.03
CA THR A 443 -5.31 -56.32 -12.36
C THR A 443 -4.07 -55.84 -11.63
N PRO A 444 -3.05 -56.69 -11.30
CA PRO A 444 -1.85 -56.28 -10.68
C PRO A 444 -1.14 -55.10 -11.37
N GLN A 445 -1.13 -55.07 -12.69
CA GLN A 445 -0.51 -53.99 -13.46
C GLN A 445 -1.29 -52.69 -13.34
N ALA A 446 -2.62 -52.72 -13.25
CA ALA A 446 -3.45 -51.54 -13.02
C ALA A 446 -3.24 -51.00 -11.61
N TYR A 447 -3.16 -51.90 -10.62
CA TYR A 447 -2.92 -51.55 -9.21
C TYR A 447 -1.53 -50.91 -8.99
N ILE A 448 -0.45 -51.44 -9.59
CA ILE A 448 0.88 -50.89 -9.59
C ILE A 448 0.86 -49.49 -10.25
N THR A 449 0.18 -49.33 -11.38
CA THR A 449 0.06 -48.06 -12.08
C THR A 449 -0.64 -47.01 -11.19
N ASN A 450 -1.70 -47.42 -10.49
CA ASN A 450 -2.41 -46.55 -9.53
C ASN A 450 -1.45 -46.02 -8.45
N ILE A 451 -0.68 -46.89 -7.78
CA ILE A 451 0.29 -46.53 -6.77
C ILE A 451 1.36 -45.55 -7.34
N ARG A 452 1.91 -45.83 -8.51
CA ARG A 452 2.85 -44.94 -9.21
C ARG A 452 2.28 -43.54 -9.45
N MET A 453 1.03 -43.45 -9.85
CA MET A 453 0.35 -42.18 -10.12
C MET A 453 0.03 -41.41 -8.83
N GLN A 454 -0.33 -42.08 -7.76
CA GLN A 454 -0.53 -41.44 -6.45
C GLN A 454 0.79 -40.90 -5.89
N LYS A 455 1.90 -41.66 -6.02
CA LYS A 455 3.26 -41.19 -5.64
C LYS A 455 3.68 -39.97 -6.49
N ALA A 456 3.39 -40.00 -7.79
CA ALA A 456 3.68 -38.89 -8.71
C ALA A 456 2.96 -37.60 -8.28
N ARG A 457 1.66 -37.72 -7.98
CA ARG A 457 0.87 -36.58 -7.50
C ARG A 457 1.43 -36.04 -6.19
N TYR A 458 1.76 -36.92 -5.24
CA TYR A 458 2.36 -36.51 -3.96
C TYR A 458 3.67 -35.77 -4.16
N LEU A 459 4.58 -36.25 -5.01
CA LEU A 459 5.85 -35.58 -5.31
C LEU A 459 5.66 -34.20 -5.96
N LEU A 460 4.75 -34.10 -6.95
CA LEU A 460 4.40 -32.82 -7.58
C LEU A 460 3.70 -31.85 -6.60
N ASP A 461 3.05 -32.39 -5.57
CA ASP A 461 2.37 -31.59 -4.57
C ASP A 461 3.31 -31.05 -3.45
N THR A 462 4.32 -31.82 -3.10
CA THR A 462 5.13 -31.55 -1.91
C THR A 462 6.56 -31.11 -2.20
N GLN A 463 7.09 -31.38 -3.39
CA GLN A 463 8.47 -31.14 -3.78
C GLN A 463 8.54 -30.33 -5.09
N ALA A 464 8.18 -29.05 -5.00
CA ALA A 464 8.07 -28.13 -6.16
C ALA A 464 9.41 -27.90 -6.92
N GLU A 465 10.54 -28.23 -6.32
CA GLU A 465 11.88 -28.15 -6.90
C GLU A 465 12.23 -29.30 -7.85
N LEU A 466 11.47 -30.41 -7.82
CA LEU A 466 11.76 -31.54 -8.70
C LEU A 466 11.29 -31.27 -10.11
N SER A 467 12.16 -31.57 -11.08
CA SER A 467 11.77 -31.60 -12.49
C SER A 467 10.81 -32.76 -12.77
N ILE A 468 9.98 -32.61 -13.81
CA ILE A 468 9.03 -33.67 -14.22
C ILE A 468 9.78 -34.97 -14.56
N PHE A 469 11.01 -34.86 -15.06
CA PHE A 469 11.88 -36.00 -15.32
C PHE A 469 12.28 -36.74 -14.02
N GLU A 470 12.68 -35.99 -13.00
CA GLU A 470 13.03 -36.57 -11.69
C GLU A 470 11.83 -37.25 -11.01
N VAL A 471 10.64 -36.63 -11.13
CA VAL A 471 9.39 -37.23 -10.65
C VAL A 471 9.10 -38.54 -11.40
N ALA A 472 9.30 -38.57 -12.73
CA ALA A 472 9.12 -39.77 -13.54
C ALA A 472 10.03 -40.92 -13.04
N LEU A 473 11.33 -40.63 -12.84
CA LEU A 473 12.30 -41.62 -12.33
C LEU A 473 11.89 -42.17 -10.96
N ARG A 474 11.54 -41.29 -10.02
CA ARG A 474 11.11 -41.68 -8.65
C ARG A 474 9.80 -42.46 -8.60
N CYS A 475 9.04 -42.42 -9.70
CA CYS A 475 7.82 -43.19 -9.86
C CYS A 475 8.01 -44.46 -10.68
N GLY A 476 9.25 -44.83 -11.02
CA GLY A 476 9.60 -46.04 -11.73
C GLY A 476 9.31 -45.99 -13.25
N TYR A 477 9.55 -44.83 -13.89
CA TYR A 477 9.53 -44.65 -15.32
C TYR A 477 10.91 -44.29 -15.85
N ASP A 478 11.36 -45.01 -16.88
CA ASP A 478 12.68 -44.82 -17.49
C ASP A 478 12.77 -43.54 -18.33
N ASP A 479 11.62 -43.02 -18.80
CA ASP A 479 11.57 -41.79 -19.59
C ASP A 479 10.35 -40.93 -19.27
N GLN A 480 10.53 -39.61 -19.44
CA GLN A 480 9.50 -38.61 -19.17
C GLN A 480 8.28 -38.75 -20.10
N SER A 481 8.44 -39.25 -21.34
CA SER A 481 7.33 -39.35 -22.30
C SER A 481 6.35 -40.43 -21.92
N SER A 482 6.84 -41.58 -21.46
CA SER A 482 6.03 -42.69 -20.94
C SER A 482 5.30 -42.28 -19.66
N PHE A 483 5.98 -41.60 -18.76
CA PHE A 483 5.37 -41.05 -17.57
C PHE A 483 4.28 -40.01 -17.90
N THR A 484 4.54 -39.07 -18.78
CA THR A 484 3.59 -38.01 -19.15
C THR A 484 2.31 -38.64 -19.76
N ARG A 485 2.44 -39.69 -20.61
CA ARG A 485 1.31 -40.41 -21.20
C ARG A 485 0.49 -41.15 -20.12
N ALA A 486 1.17 -41.81 -19.18
CA ALA A 486 0.52 -42.52 -18.09
C ALA A 486 -0.21 -41.54 -17.16
N PHE A 487 0.44 -40.44 -16.78
CA PHE A 487 -0.14 -39.41 -15.93
C PHE A 487 -1.36 -38.73 -16.56
N LYS A 488 -1.26 -38.36 -17.87
CA LYS A 488 -2.39 -37.78 -18.60
C LYS A 488 -3.56 -38.80 -18.74
N ARG A 489 -3.28 -40.08 -18.93
CA ARG A 489 -4.32 -41.10 -18.99
C ARG A 489 -5.04 -41.25 -17.64
N PHE A 490 -4.30 -41.10 -16.53
CA PHE A 490 -4.83 -41.34 -15.19
C PHE A 490 -5.56 -40.09 -14.63
N PHE A 491 -4.99 -38.89 -14.79
CA PHE A 491 -5.51 -37.65 -14.22
C PHE A 491 -6.21 -36.73 -15.23
N GLY A 492 -6.22 -37.09 -16.52
CA GLY A 492 -6.84 -36.28 -17.58
C GLY A 492 -6.04 -35.10 -18.09
N ILE A 493 -4.96 -34.70 -17.38
CA ILE A 493 -4.10 -33.55 -17.69
C ILE A 493 -2.63 -33.96 -17.65
N THR A 494 -1.74 -33.18 -18.33
CA THR A 494 -0.30 -33.47 -18.29
C THR A 494 0.30 -33.04 -16.94
N PRO A 495 1.47 -33.60 -16.50
CA PRO A 495 2.16 -33.15 -15.31
C PRO A 495 2.49 -31.66 -15.33
N SER A 496 2.85 -31.10 -16.50
CA SER A 496 3.12 -29.66 -16.67
C SER A 496 1.87 -28.81 -16.45
N ASP A 497 0.73 -29.23 -17.03
CA ASP A 497 -0.55 -28.55 -16.85
C ASP A 497 -1.03 -28.65 -15.38
N TYR A 498 -0.71 -29.77 -14.72
CA TYR A 498 -1.03 -29.99 -13.31
C TYR A 498 -0.27 -28.99 -12.41
N LEU A 499 1.04 -28.77 -12.66
CA LEU A 499 1.84 -27.80 -11.94
C LEU A 499 1.42 -26.36 -12.26
N ALA A 500 1.11 -26.04 -13.52
CA ALA A 500 0.68 -24.69 -13.92
C ALA A 500 -0.68 -24.26 -13.32
N LYS A 501 -1.54 -25.20 -12.97
CA LYS A 501 -2.82 -24.91 -12.29
C LYS A 501 -2.65 -24.64 -10.79
N LYS A 502 -1.48 -24.90 -10.24
CA LYS A 502 -1.18 -24.79 -8.82
C LYS A 502 -0.40 -23.52 -8.47
N GLN A 503 0.25 -22.89 -9.48
CA GLN A 503 0.84 -21.55 -9.42
C GLN A 503 -0.23 -20.48 -9.70
#